data_09c3692ed17590ce3d58660ef42e7d45
#
_entry.id   09c3692ed17590ce3d58660ef42e7d45
#
_cell.length_a   1.000
_cell.length_b   1.000
_cell.length_c   1.000
_cell.angle_alpha   90.00
_cell.angle_beta   90.00
_cell.angle_gamma   90.00
#
_symmetry.space_group_name_H-M   'P 1'
#
loop_
_entity.id
_entity.type
_entity.pdbx_description
1 polymer ?
#
loop_
_entity_poly.entity_id
_entity_poly.type
_entity_poly.pdbx_seq_one_letter_code
_entity_poly.pdbx_strand_id
1 'polypeptide(L)'
;MIDVCTRLSAEAVADVRELVDAVTAADGAGPLSEHVMLHLPRGGDADVRHLLVRQDAELVGYAHVDVTDEVAGPSAELAVHPSARGQGTGRALVEQLLELTPRLRLWAHGEPPAAARLATSMGFTRTRVLWQMRRPLGDALPEPVLPQGVELRTFEVGLDEQAWTTVNNRAFADHPDQGRWGVEEVLLREAEAWFDPKGFFLACRGNQLVGFHWTKVHGVDGHDHPPVGEVYVVGVDPSEQGRGLGPALTLIGLRHLQQLGLDSVILYVDEANTNAIRVYERLGFARSATDVCWSLG
;
A
#
# COMPACT_ATOMS: atom_id res chain seq x y z
N MET A 1 3.62 22.72 -20.39
CA MET A 1 2.69 21.82 -21.11
C MET A 1 2.61 20.52 -20.34
N ILE A 2 1.42 19.90 -20.22
CA ILE A 2 1.25 18.60 -19.56
C ILE A 2 1.07 17.56 -20.65
N ASP A 3 1.94 16.57 -20.68
CA ASP A 3 1.82 15.45 -21.59
C ASP A 3 0.98 14.35 -20.93
N VAL A 4 -0.05 13.87 -21.64
CA VAL A 4 -0.96 12.82 -21.16
C VAL A 4 -0.76 11.58 -22.02
N CYS A 5 -0.48 10.44 -21.39
CA CYS A 5 -0.32 9.17 -22.08
C CYS A 5 -0.96 8.00 -21.31
N THR A 6 -1.21 6.91 -22.01
CA THR A 6 -1.75 5.67 -21.45
C THR A 6 -0.67 4.68 -21.05
N ARG A 7 0.56 4.90 -21.52
CA ARG A 7 1.72 4.05 -21.24
C ARG A 7 3.00 4.86 -21.28
N LEU A 8 3.84 4.65 -20.28
CA LEU A 8 5.15 5.29 -20.20
C LEU A 8 6.17 4.55 -21.06
N SER A 9 7.06 5.31 -21.71
CA SER A 9 8.29 4.77 -22.29
C SER A 9 9.28 4.35 -21.20
N ALA A 10 10.28 3.55 -21.53
CA ALA A 10 11.34 3.17 -20.60
C ALA A 10 12.09 4.38 -20.02
N GLU A 11 12.31 5.43 -20.83
CA GLU A 11 12.90 6.69 -20.39
C GLU A 11 12.00 7.41 -19.40
N ALA A 12 10.69 7.56 -19.69
CA ALA A 12 9.75 8.19 -18.80
C ALA A 12 9.59 7.42 -17.48
N VAL A 13 9.68 6.09 -17.49
CA VAL A 13 9.70 5.26 -16.26
C VAL A 13 10.92 5.60 -15.40
N ALA A 14 12.10 5.76 -16.00
CA ALA A 14 13.32 6.15 -15.27
C ALA A 14 13.17 7.54 -14.65
N ASP A 15 12.66 8.52 -15.42
CA ASP A 15 12.43 9.88 -14.94
C ASP A 15 11.42 9.92 -13.77
N VAL A 16 10.33 9.12 -13.85
CA VAL A 16 9.35 9.05 -12.75
C VAL A 16 9.98 8.46 -11.49
N ARG A 17 10.84 7.44 -11.61
CA ARG A 17 11.55 6.89 -10.45
C ARG A 17 12.47 7.92 -9.81
N GLU A 18 13.25 8.64 -10.60
CA GLU A 18 14.12 9.72 -10.10
C GLU A 18 13.31 10.81 -9.38
N LEU A 19 12.16 11.20 -9.95
CA LEU A 19 11.24 12.15 -9.30
C LEU A 19 10.70 11.60 -7.96
N VAL A 20 10.30 10.33 -7.91
CA VAL A 20 9.81 9.67 -6.69
C VAL A 20 10.90 9.65 -5.63
N ASP A 21 12.13 9.29 -6.00
CA ASP A 21 13.28 9.26 -5.08
C ASP A 21 13.57 10.66 -4.51
N ALA A 22 13.57 11.70 -5.36
CA ALA A 22 13.77 13.08 -4.92
C ALA A 22 12.68 13.57 -3.96
N VAL A 23 11.41 13.21 -4.23
CA VAL A 23 10.28 13.56 -3.36
C VAL A 23 10.35 12.79 -2.05
N THR A 24 10.66 11.49 -2.09
CA THR A 24 10.80 10.64 -0.90
C THR A 24 11.92 11.14 0.01
N ALA A 25 13.05 11.51 -0.57
CA ALA A 25 14.17 12.08 0.20
C ALA A 25 13.81 13.42 0.88
N ALA A 26 12.97 14.23 0.23
CA ALA A 26 12.57 15.53 0.77
C ALA A 26 11.45 15.45 1.82
N ASP A 27 10.51 14.52 1.66
CA ASP A 27 9.28 14.44 2.45
C ASP A 27 9.30 13.30 3.49
N GLY A 28 10.25 12.36 3.37
CA GLY A 28 10.34 11.19 4.25
C GLY A 28 9.25 10.12 3.97
N ALA A 29 8.44 10.31 2.93
CA ALA A 29 7.42 9.35 2.47
C ALA A 29 7.35 9.36 0.95
N GLY A 30 7.15 8.18 0.35
CA GLY A 30 6.96 8.06 -1.09
C GLY A 30 5.64 8.70 -1.53
N PRO A 31 5.63 9.43 -2.65
CA PRO A 31 4.41 10.11 -3.14
C PRO A 31 3.43 9.19 -3.88
N LEU A 32 3.82 7.97 -4.20
CA LEU A 32 3.05 6.99 -4.94
C LEU A 32 2.89 5.71 -4.14
N SER A 33 1.73 5.09 -4.26
CA SER A 33 1.42 3.80 -3.63
C SER A 33 2.24 2.65 -4.21
N GLU A 34 2.31 1.55 -3.46
CA GLU A 34 2.95 0.32 -3.93
C GLU A 34 2.32 -0.19 -5.23
N HIS A 35 0.99 -0.12 -5.36
CA HIS A 35 0.30 -0.55 -6.58
C HIS A 35 0.84 0.19 -7.81
N VAL A 36 0.91 1.51 -7.76
CA VAL A 36 1.48 2.32 -8.87
C VAL A 36 2.93 1.93 -9.15
N MET A 37 3.74 1.77 -8.10
CA MET A 37 5.16 1.43 -8.24
C MET A 37 5.41 0.04 -8.82
N LEU A 38 4.56 -0.95 -8.53
CA LEU A 38 4.63 -2.31 -9.09
C LEU A 38 4.36 -2.36 -10.60
N HIS A 39 3.45 -1.52 -11.08
CA HIS A 39 3.09 -1.48 -12.51
C HIS A 39 4.00 -0.53 -13.31
N LEU A 40 4.66 0.41 -12.65
CA LEU A 40 5.53 1.41 -13.28
C LEU A 40 6.60 0.81 -14.21
N PRO A 41 7.34 -0.28 -13.87
CA PRO A 41 8.36 -0.88 -14.74
C PRO A 41 7.83 -1.37 -16.08
N ARG A 42 6.52 -1.66 -16.15
CA ARG A 42 5.82 -2.11 -17.36
C ARG A 42 5.18 -0.96 -18.14
N GLY A 43 5.43 0.28 -17.72
CA GLY A 43 4.86 1.49 -18.31
C GLY A 43 3.48 1.87 -17.77
N GLY A 44 3.07 1.29 -16.64
CA GLY A 44 1.78 1.46 -15.99
C GLY A 44 0.86 0.25 -16.15
N ASP A 45 -0.26 0.26 -15.44
CA ASP A 45 -1.32 -0.74 -15.52
C ASP A 45 -2.23 -0.52 -16.74
N ALA A 46 -3.18 -1.43 -16.96
CA ALA A 46 -4.24 -1.24 -17.95
C ALA A 46 -5.20 -0.11 -17.52
N ASP A 47 -5.75 0.60 -18.50
CA ASP A 47 -6.78 1.64 -18.30
C ASP A 47 -6.43 2.81 -17.36
N VAL A 48 -5.14 3.03 -17.12
CA VAL A 48 -4.62 4.20 -16.39
C VAL A 48 -4.24 5.34 -17.34
N ARG A 49 -4.03 6.54 -16.77
CA ARG A 49 -3.43 7.68 -17.46
C ARG A 49 -2.27 8.22 -16.64
N HIS A 50 -1.24 8.64 -17.35
CA HIS A 50 -0.06 9.29 -16.80
C HIS A 50 0.00 10.73 -17.30
N LEU A 51 0.24 11.66 -16.40
CA LEU A 51 0.44 13.07 -16.70
C LEU A 51 1.88 13.44 -16.34
N LEU A 52 2.60 14.02 -17.27
CA LEU A 52 4.00 14.40 -17.11
C LEU A 52 4.16 15.89 -17.35
N VAL A 53 4.85 16.57 -16.42
CA VAL A 53 5.22 17.99 -16.53
C VAL A 53 6.73 18.07 -16.61
N ARG A 54 7.25 18.64 -17.70
CA ARG A 54 8.68 18.85 -17.89
C ARG A 54 9.03 20.34 -17.90
N GLN A 55 10.19 20.66 -17.33
CA GLN A 55 10.84 21.97 -17.41
C GLN A 55 12.30 21.72 -17.87
N ASP A 56 12.71 22.37 -18.93
CA ASP A 56 14.07 22.22 -19.50
C ASP A 56 14.50 20.74 -19.69
N ALA A 57 13.58 19.90 -20.18
CA ALA A 57 13.65 18.45 -20.36
C ALA A 57 13.58 17.60 -19.06
N GLU A 58 13.76 18.16 -17.88
CA GLU A 58 13.63 17.44 -16.61
C GLU A 58 12.16 17.21 -16.23
N LEU A 59 11.84 16.03 -15.70
CA LEU A 59 10.50 15.71 -15.18
C LEU A 59 10.33 16.35 -13.79
N VAL A 60 9.50 17.38 -13.70
CA VAL A 60 9.26 18.12 -12.44
C VAL A 60 7.89 17.84 -11.83
N GLY A 61 7.01 17.17 -12.55
CA GLY A 61 5.70 16.79 -12.05
C GLY A 61 5.19 15.51 -12.74
N TYR A 62 4.56 14.66 -11.96
CA TYR A 62 3.93 13.43 -12.42
C TYR A 62 2.61 13.23 -11.71
N ALA A 63 1.62 12.71 -12.43
CA ALA A 63 0.42 12.18 -11.82
C ALA A 63 0.02 10.88 -12.51
N HIS A 64 -0.49 9.97 -11.71
CA HIS A 64 -1.11 8.71 -12.12
C HIS A 64 -2.59 8.78 -11.78
N VAL A 65 -3.47 8.39 -12.69
CA VAL A 65 -4.89 8.24 -12.42
C VAL A 65 -5.38 6.88 -12.87
N ASP A 66 -5.97 6.16 -11.93
CA ASP A 66 -6.67 4.90 -12.13
C ASP A 66 -8.17 5.17 -12.20
N VAL A 67 -8.81 4.70 -13.27
CA VAL A 67 -10.25 4.86 -13.52
C VAL A 67 -11.00 3.53 -13.39
N THR A 68 -10.34 2.45 -12.98
CA THR A 68 -10.89 1.08 -12.99
C THR A 68 -11.77 0.77 -11.77
N ASP A 69 -11.68 1.53 -10.69
CA ASP A 69 -12.54 1.32 -9.51
C ASP A 69 -13.95 1.85 -9.74
N GLU A 70 -14.86 0.97 -10.16
CA GLU A 70 -16.26 1.31 -10.42
C GLU A 70 -17.08 1.64 -9.15
N VAL A 71 -16.60 1.23 -7.97
CA VAL A 71 -17.31 1.41 -6.70
C VAL A 71 -16.90 2.70 -6.01
N ALA A 72 -15.63 2.87 -5.74
CA ALA A 72 -15.12 4.05 -5.06
C ALA A 72 -14.83 5.22 -6.03
N GLY A 73 -14.79 4.94 -7.33
CA GLY A 73 -14.52 5.90 -8.40
C GLY A 73 -13.03 6.13 -8.64
N PRO A 74 -12.71 6.94 -9.66
CA PRO A 74 -11.34 7.23 -10.05
C PRO A 74 -10.47 7.76 -8.92
N SER A 75 -9.23 7.31 -8.87
CA SER A 75 -8.24 7.77 -7.89
C SER A 75 -6.92 8.19 -8.55
N ALA A 76 -6.29 9.22 -8.01
CA ALA A 76 -5.01 9.69 -8.50
C ALA A 76 -4.02 9.95 -7.36
N GLU A 77 -2.76 9.81 -7.71
CA GLU A 77 -1.60 10.14 -6.90
C GLU A 77 -0.70 11.05 -7.72
N LEU A 78 -0.02 11.99 -7.06
CA LEU A 78 0.82 12.93 -7.78
C LEU A 78 2.10 13.28 -7.01
N ALA A 79 3.15 13.56 -7.76
CA ALA A 79 4.44 13.99 -7.27
C ALA A 79 4.86 15.29 -7.94
N VAL A 80 5.42 16.23 -7.15
CA VAL A 80 6.04 17.46 -7.66
C VAL A 80 7.43 17.57 -7.08
N HIS A 81 8.43 17.67 -7.97
CA HIS A 81 9.82 17.81 -7.58
C HIS A 81 9.99 18.97 -6.59
N PRO A 82 10.77 18.83 -5.51
CA PRO A 82 10.92 19.86 -4.48
C PRO A 82 11.25 21.25 -5.02
N SER A 83 12.09 21.33 -6.05
CA SER A 83 12.51 22.61 -6.69
C SER A 83 11.38 23.29 -7.48
N ALA A 84 10.34 22.56 -7.92
CA ALA A 84 9.21 23.06 -8.72
C ALA A 84 7.94 23.31 -7.89
N ARG A 85 8.04 23.17 -6.56
CA ARG A 85 6.92 23.43 -5.65
C ARG A 85 6.62 24.93 -5.52
N GLY A 86 5.37 25.26 -5.21
CA GLY A 86 4.93 26.66 -5.06
C GLY A 86 4.78 27.43 -6.38
N GLN A 87 5.01 26.80 -7.53
CA GLN A 87 4.96 27.39 -8.87
C GLN A 87 3.68 27.03 -9.64
N GLY A 88 2.71 26.37 -8.99
CA GLY A 88 1.43 26.00 -9.62
C GLY A 88 1.42 24.61 -10.26
N THR A 89 2.54 23.88 -10.35
CA THR A 89 2.64 22.57 -11.01
C THR A 89 1.62 21.56 -10.47
N GLY A 90 1.50 21.43 -9.14
CA GLY A 90 0.53 20.51 -8.53
C GLY A 90 -0.92 20.87 -8.84
N ARG A 91 -1.23 22.18 -8.85
CA ARG A 91 -2.58 22.68 -9.22
C ARG A 91 -2.89 22.35 -10.68
N ALA A 92 -1.98 22.61 -11.60
CA ALA A 92 -2.16 22.32 -13.01
C ALA A 92 -2.37 20.82 -13.26
N LEU A 93 -1.64 19.94 -12.54
CA LEU A 93 -1.87 18.51 -12.61
C LEU A 93 -3.27 18.11 -12.14
N VAL A 94 -3.74 18.65 -11.00
CA VAL A 94 -5.10 18.36 -10.50
C VAL A 94 -6.18 18.91 -11.42
N GLU A 95 -6.02 20.11 -11.99
CA GLU A 95 -6.93 20.68 -12.98
C GLU A 95 -7.05 19.78 -14.21
N GLN A 96 -5.92 19.30 -14.75
CA GLN A 96 -5.92 18.37 -15.88
C GLN A 96 -6.53 17.01 -15.53
N LEU A 97 -6.32 16.49 -14.31
CA LEU A 97 -6.99 15.28 -13.83
C LEU A 97 -8.50 15.43 -13.76
N LEU A 98 -9.00 16.61 -13.34
CA LEU A 98 -10.43 16.91 -13.27
C LEU A 98 -11.09 17.03 -14.64
N GLU A 99 -10.33 17.44 -15.67
CA GLU A 99 -10.80 17.40 -17.06
C GLU A 99 -10.95 15.97 -17.58
N LEU A 100 -10.09 15.06 -17.14
CA LEU A 100 -10.15 13.63 -17.49
C LEU A 100 -11.26 12.90 -16.72
N THR A 101 -11.44 13.23 -15.44
CA THR A 101 -12.43 12.62 -14.58
C THR A 101 -12.96 13.58 -13.50
N PRO A 102 -14.23 14.05 -13.64
CA PRO A 102 -14.81 15.01 -12.69
C PRO A 102 -15.00 14.47 -11.26
N ARG A 103 -15.15 13.16 -11.12
CA ARG A 103 -15.24 12.48 -9.82
C ARG A 103 -13.87 11.90 -9.47
N LEU A 104 -13.05 12.69 -8.81
CA LEU A 104 -11.67 12.36 -8.53
C LEU A 104 -11.44 12.20 -7.02
N ARG A 105 -10.75 11.13 -6.66
CA ARG A 105 -10.12 10.97 -5.35
C ARG A 105 -8.61 11.22 -5.49
N LEU A 106 -8.03 11.97 -4.56
CA LEU A 106 -6.60 12.23 -4.50
C LEU A 106 -6.02 11.60 -3.24
N TRP A 107 -5.00 10.77 -3.39
CA TRP A 107 -4.23 10.24 -2.27
C TRP A 107 -2.99 11.09 -2.00
N ALA A 108 -2.76 11.37 -0.72
CA ALA A 108 -1.57 12.05 -0.21
C ALA A 108 -0.94 11.19 0.89
N HIS A 109 0.26 10.71 0.63
CA HIS A 109 1.01 9.85 1.55
C HIS A 109 1.85 10.68 2.50
N GLY A 110 1.90 10.29 3.80
CA GLY A 110 2.62 11.01 4.83
C GLY A 110 1.98 12.34 5.27
N GLU A 111 0.77 12.66 4.82
CA GLU A 111 0.01 13.87 5.13
C GLU A 111 0.79 15.18 4.90
N PRO A 112 1.43 15.40 3.72
CA PRO A 112 2.22 16.60 3.49
C PRO A 112 1.33 17.86 3.52
N PRO A 113 1.71 18.91 4.30
CA PRO A 113 0.87 20.11 4.46
C PRO A 113 0.56 20.83 3.14
N ALA A 114 1.44 20.69 2.14
CA ALA A 114 1.23 21.27 0.80
C ALA A 114 0.09 20.58 0.06
N ALA A 115 -0.04 19.24 0.15
CA ALA A 115 -1.13 18.48 -0.46
C ALA A 115 -2.48 18.85 0.18
N ALA A 116 -2.55 18.93 1.52
CA ALA A 116 -3.76 19.33 2.22
C ALA A 116 -4.22 20.75 1.82
N ARG A 117 -3.28 21.72 1.74
CA ARG A 117 -3.59 23.07 1.26
C ARG A 117 -4.08 23.08 -0.19
N LEU A 118 -3.43 22.34 -1.07
CA LEU A 118 -3.82 22.23 -2.47
C LEU A 118 -5.24 21.66 -2.57
N ALA A 119 -5.48 20.47 -1.99
CA ALA A 119 -6.77 19.80 -2.01
C ALA A 119 -7.90 20.73 -1.49
N THR A 120 -7.73 21.30 -0.29
CA THR A 120 -8.73 22.22 0.29
C THR A 120 -8.97 23.45 -0.59
N SER A 121 -7.93 24.04 -1.18
CA SER A 121 -8.05 25.23 -2.05
C SER A 121 -8.79 24.95 -3.37
N MET A 122 -8.89 23.66 -3.74
CA MET A 122 -9.61 23.19 -4.93
C MET A 122 -10.98 22.57 -4.60
N GLY A 123 -11.43 22.66 -3.35
CA GLY A 123 -12.76 22.20 -2.92
C GLY A 123 -12.84 20.73 -2.55
N PHE A 124 -11.72 20.04 -2.46
CA PHE A 124 -11.69 18.65 -1.97
C PHE A 124 -11.89 18.59 -0.46
N THR A 125 -12.57 17.55 0.01
CA THR A 125 -12.76 17.24 1.41
C THR A 125 -12.09 15.92 1.77
N ARG A 126 -11.63 15.79 3.01
CA ARG A 126 -11.01 14.57 3.54
C ARG A 126 -12.08 13.49 3.71
N THR A 127 -11.93 12.37 3.04
CA THR A 127 -12.95 11.30 3.02
C THR A 127 -12.47 9.97 3.59
N ARG A 128 -11.16 9.69 3.54
CA ARG A 128 -10.60 8.45 4.08
C ARG A 128 -9.20 8.70 4.64
N VAL A 129 -8.84 7.94 5.64
CA VAL A 129 -7.55 8.07 6.34
C VAL A 129 -6.99 6.69 6.60
N LEU A 130 -5.77 6.46 6.16
CA LEU A 130 -4.99 5.28 6.53
C LEU A 130 -3.93 5.69 7.55
N TRP A 131 -3.88 4.98 8.67
CA TRP A 131 -2.77 5.10 9.62
C TRP A 131 -1.66 4.13 9.23
N GLN A 132 -0.45 4.62 9.14
CA GLN A 132 0.70 3.77 9.32
C GLN A 132 0.94 3.64 10.82
N MET A 133 0.97 2.41 11.31
CA MET A 133 1.32 2.13 12.70
C MET A 133 2.68 1.43 12.75
N ARG A 134 3.46 1.70 13.78
CA ARG A 134 4.80 1.14 13.97
C ARG A 134 4.95 0.59 15.39
N ARG A 135 5.71 -0.50 15.52
CA ARG A 135 6.19 -0.99 16.82
C ARG A 135 7.65 -1.42 16.74
N PRO A 136 8.46 -1.28 17.82
CA PRO A 136 9.76 -1.91 17.93
C PRO A 136 9.60 -3.43 18.09
N LEU A 137 10.58 -4.20 17.61
CA LEU A 137 10.64 -5.66 17.71
C LEU A 137 11.63 -6.16 18.79
N GLY A 138 12.25 -5.24 19.56
CA GLY A 138 13.20 -5.59 20.63
C GLY A 138 12.57 -6.29 21.84
N ASP A 139 11.27 -6.09 22.09
CA ASP A 139 10.58 -6.66 23.24
C ASP A 139 10.12 -8.10 22.97
N ALA A 140 10.02 -8.90 24.04
CA ALA A 140 9.48 -10.25 23.96
C ALA A 140 8.02 -10.25 23.48
N LEU A 141 7.75 -11.06 22.48
CA LEU A 141 6.40 -11.26 21.95
C LEU A 141 5.71 -12.41 22.68
N PRO A 142 4.40 -12.29 22.97
CA PRO A 142 3.61 -13.42 23.48
C PRO A 142 3.67 -14.63 22.54
N GLU A 143 3.44 -15.83 23.10
CA GLU A 143 3.28 -17.02 22.27
C GLU A 143 1.93 -16.98 21.54
N PRO A 144 1.92 -17.22 20.21
CA PRO A 144 0.67 -17.31 19.46
C PRO A 144 -0.10 -18.58 19.85
N VAL A 145 -1.39 -18.42 20.10
CA VAL A 145 -2.28 -19.56 20.40
C VAL A 145 -3.27 -19.72 19.24
N LEU A 146 -3.08 -20.75 18.45
CA LEU A 146 -3.99 -21.08 17.36
C LEU A 146 -5.29 -21.70 17.91
N PRO A 147 -6.46 -21.42 17.31
CA PRO A 147 -7.69 -22.11 17.62
C PRO A 147 -7.58 -23.62 17.39
N GLN A 148 -8.30 -24.41 18.20
CA GLN A 148 -8.28 -25.88 18.08
C GLN A 148 -8.61 -26.35 16.65
N GLY A 149 -7.80 -27.27 16.12
CA GLY A 149 -7.97 -27.84 14.79
C GLY A 149 -7.54 -26.91 13.64
N VAL A 150 -6.84 -25.83 13.95
CA VAL A 150 -6.16 -24.98 12.95
C VAL A 150 -4.69 -25.33 12.96
N GLU A 151 -4.16 -25.63 11.78
CA GLU A 151 -2.76 -25.91 11.51
C GLU A 151 -2.15 -24.75 10.69
N LEU A 152 -0.84 -24.53 10.90
CA LEU A 152 -0.09 -23.47 10.22
C LEU A 152 0.90 -24.10 9.25
N ARG A 153 0.97 -23.53 8.04
CA ARG A 153 2.04 -23.81 7.08
C ARG A 153 2.45 -22.53 6.36
N THR A 154 3.52 -22.56 5.58
CA THR A 154 3.89 -21.48 4.68
C THR A 154 3.24 -21.63 3.32
N PHE A 155 3.22 -20.55 2.57
CA PHE A 155 2.73 -20.45 1.19
C PHE A 155 3.63 -21.27 0.24
N GLU A 156 3.04 -21.97 -0.71
CA GLU A 156 3.72 -22.74 -1.75
C GLU A 156 3.43 -22.10 -3.12
N VAL A 157 4.48 -21.47 -3.70
CA VAL A 157 4.40 -20.83 -5.03
C VAL A 157 3.97 -21.82 -6.10
N GLY A 158 3.01 -21.44 -6.92
CA GLY A 158 2.42 -22.25 -7.99
C GLY A 158 1.30 -23.17 -7.53
N LEU A 159 0.96 -23.19 -6.22
CA LEU A 159 -0.09 -24.04 -5.66
C LEU A 159 -1.16 -23.25 -4.88
N ASP A 160 -0.79 -22.20 -4.17
CA ASP A 160 -1.66 -21.56 -3.19
C ASP A 160 -2.32 -20.25 -3.68
N GLU A 161 -1.91 -19.68 -4.79
CA GLU A 161 -2.33 -18.36 -5.27
C GLU A 161 -3.85 -18.26 -5.39
N GLN A 162 -4.48 -19.26 -6.01
CA GLN A 162 -5.94 -19.27 -6.22
C GLN A 162 -6.71 -19.44 -4.90
N ALA A 163 -6.23 -20.33 -4.02
CA ALA A 163 -6.86 -20.56 -2.72
C ALA A 163 -6.73 -19.33 -1.83
N TRP A 164 -5.54 -18.73 -1.80
CA TRP A 164 -5.28 -17.51 -1.05
C TRP A 164 -6.12 -16.34 -1.54
N THR A 165 -6.14 -16.08 -2.86
CA THR A 165 -6.94 -15.01 -3.47
C THR A 165 -8.42 -15.13 -3.09
N THR A 166 -8.95 -16.37 -3.08
CA THR A 166 -10.34 -16.62 -2.68
C THR A 166 -10.61 -16.21 -1.24
N VAL A 167 -9.72 -16.58 -0.30
CA VAL A 167 -9.88 -16.24 1.12
C VAL A 167 -9.61 -14.75 1.37
N ASN A 168 -8.62 -14.17 0.68
CA ASN A 168 -8.35 -12.74 0.74
C ASN A 168 -9.60 -11.93 0.36
N ASN A 169 -10.20 -12.22 -0.79
CA ASN A 169 -11.36 -11.47 -1.28
C ASN A 169 -12.59 -11.64 -0.37
N ARG A 170 -12.73 -12.77 0.32
CA ARG A 170 -13.77 -12.96 1.33
C ARG A 170 -13.48 -12.20 2.62
N ALA A 171 -12.23 -12.23 3.09
CA ALA A 171 -11.80 -11.52 4.29
C ALA A 171 -11.92 -9.99 4.14
N PHE A 172 -11.73 -9.49 2.92
CA PHE A 172 -11.72 -8.07 2.56
C PHE A 172 -12.86 -7.68 1.60
N ALA A 173 -13.99 -8.39 1.63
CA ALA A 173 -15.11 -8.15 0.70
C ALA A 173 -15.59 -6.68 0.68
N ASP A 174 -15.56 -6.02 1.84
CA ASP A 174 -15.96 -4.61 1.99
C ASP A 174 -14.77 -3.63 1.90
N HIS A 175 -13.54 -4.13 1.64
CA HIS A 175 -12.35 -3.29 1.56
C HIS A 175 -12.13 -2.81 0.13
N PRO A 176 -12.01 -1.49 -0.11
CA PRO A 176 -11.94 -0.94 -1.47
C PRO A 176 -10.70 -1.41 -2.25
N ASP A 177 -9.56 -1.60 -1.58
CA ASP A 177 -8.28 -1.82 -2.26
C ASP A 177 -7.84 -3.30 -2.26
N GLN A 178 -8.40 -4.17 -1.41
CA GLN A 178 -7.93 -5.55 -1.24
C GLN A 178 -8.95 -6.64 -1.61
N GLY A 179 -10.23 -6.31 -1.62
CA GLY A 179 -11.31 -7.27 -1.83
C GLY A 179 -11.48 -7.77 -3.28
N ARG A 180 -10.59 -7.37 -4.21
CA ARG A 180 -10.70 -7.69 -5.63
C ARG A 180 -9.39 -8.16 -6.27
N TRP A 181 -8.46 -8.66 -5.47
CA TRP A 181 -7.22 -9.18 -6.03
C TRP A 181 -7.47 -10.43 -6.86
N GLY A 182 -6.85 -10.47 -8.05
CA GLY A 182 -6.73 -11.65 -8.88
C GLY A 182 -5.43 -12.40 -8.61
N VAL A 183 -5.26 -13.56 -9.22
CA VAL A 183 -3.99 -14.32 -9.17
C VAL A 183 -2.85 -13.50 -9.76
N GLU A 184 -3.10 -12.70 -10.80
CA GLU A 184 -2.08 -11.83 -11.42
C GLU A 184 -1.47 -10.85 -10.42
N GLU A 185 -2.26 -10.31 -9.49
CA GLU A 185 -1.80 -9.43 -8.42
C GLU A 185 -0.83 -10.12 -7.46
N VAL A 186 -1.03 -11.41 -7.23
CA VAL A 186 -0.12 -12.23 -6.41
C VAL A 186 1.17 -12.48 -7.17
N LEU A 187 1.09 -12.92 -8.43
CA LEU A 187 2.25 -13.20 -9.29
C LEU A 187 3.15 -11.98 -9.50
N LEU A 188 2.57 -10.78 -9.58
CA LEU A 188 3.33 -9.52 -9.63
C LEU A 188 4.22 -9.35 -8.40
N ARG A 189 3.66 -9.63 -7.22
CA ARG A 189 4.35 -9.50 -5.93
C ARG A 189 5.36 -10.62 -5.70
N GLU A 190 5.09 -11.81 -6.20
CA GLU A 190 6.05 -12.92 -6.17
C GLU A 190 7.31 -12.64 -7.00
N ALA A 191 7.21 -11.78 -8.02
CA ALA A 191 8.34 -11.36 -8.84
C ALA A 191 9.20 -10.26 -8.18
N GLU A 192 8.75 -9.69 -7.06
CA GLU A 192 9.47 -8.62 -6.35
C GLU A 192 10.60 -9.18 -5.48
N ALA A 193 11.70 -8.43 -5.38
CA ALA A 193 12.89 -8.84 -4.63
C ALA A 193 12.64 -9.07 -3.12
N TRP A 194 11.61 -8.43 -2.57
CA TRP A 194 11.23 -8.57 -1.15
C TRP A 194 10.38 -9.80 -0.85
N PHE A 195 9.86 -10.50 -1.87
CA PHE A 195 8.99 -11.65 -1.67
C PHE A 195 9.75 -12.83 -1.06
N ASP A 196 9.27 -13.31 0.09
CA ASP A 196 9.74 -14.53 0.74
C ASP A 196 8.53 -15.41 1.14
N PRO A 197 8.34 -16.58 0.50
CA PRO A 197 7.25 -17.49 0.86
C PRO A 197 7.35 -18.01 2.30
N LYS A 198 8.52 -17.98 2.93
CA LYS A 198 8.70 -18.36 4.35
C LYS A 198 8.08 -17.35 5.31
N GLY A 199 7.92 -16.09 4.86
CA GLY A 199 7.22 -15.05 5.59
C GLY A 199 5.73 -14.96 5.27
N PHE A 200 5.20 -15.91 4.49
CA PHE A 200 3.80 -15.96 4.10
C PHE A 200 3.11 -17.17 4.73
N PHE A 201 2.41 -16.94 5.82
CA PHE A 201 1.77 -17.96 6.65
C PHE A 201 0.33 -18.20 6.25
N LEU A 202 -0.05 -19.48 6.15
CA LEU A 202 -1.39 -19.94 5.85
C LEU A 202 -1.92 -20.77 7.03
N ALA A 203 -3.11 -20.42 7.52
CA ALA A 203 -3.82 -21.14 8.56
C ALA A 203 -4.92 -22.00 7.92
N CYS A 204 -4.86 -23.29 8.14
CA CYS A 204 -5.75 -24.27 7.54
C CYS A 204 -6.55 -25.03 8.62
N ARG A 205 -7.83 -25.29 8.34
CA ARG A 205 -8.66 -26.23 9.09
C ARG A 205 -8.96 -27.44 8.20
N GLY A 206 -8.28 -28.56 8.45
CA GLY A 206 -8.22 -29.64 7.47
C GLY A 206 -7.63 -29.13 6.14
N ASN A 207 -8.32 -29.36 5.05
CA ASN A 207 -7.87 -28.89 3.73
C ASN A 207 -8.34 -27.47 3.35
N GLN A 208 -9.04 -26.78 4.25
CA GLN A 208 -9.58 -25.46 3.96
C GLN A 208 -8.67 -24.38 4.52
N LEU A 209 -8.21 -23.47 3.66
CA LEU A 209 -7.57 -22.22 4.06
C LEU A 209 -8.59 -21.32 4.76
N VAL A 210 -8.29 -20.87 5.99
CA VAL A 210 -9.21 -20.09 6.83
C VAL A 210 -8.62 -18.78 7.31
N GLY A 211 -7.35 -18.54 7.05
CA GLY A 211 -6.69 -17.28 7.39
C GLY A 211 -5.24 -17.27 6.94
N PHE A 212 -4.64 -16.12 6.94
CA PHE A 212 -3.27 -15.95 6.48
C PHE A 212 -2.62 -14.71 7.09
N HIS A 213 -1.27 -14.69 7.06
CA HIS A 213 -0.47 -13.50 7.31
C HIS A 213 0.71 -13.49 6.34
N TRP A 214 0.73 -12.52 5.46
CA TRP A 214 1.83 -12.23 4.54
C TRP A 214 2.68 -11.11 5.12
N THR A 215 3.95 -11.35 5.38
CA THR A 215 4.91 -10.35 5.86
C THR A 215 5.73 -9.81 4.68
N LYS A 216 6.25 -8.60 4.83
CA LYS A 216 7.15 -7.96 3.88
C LYS A 216 8.33 -7.33 4.61
N VAL A 217 9.49 -7.28 3.95
CA VAL A 217 10.67 -6.59 4.46
C VAL A 217 11.05 -5.50 3.46
N HIS A 218 11.10 -4.25 3.94
CA HIS A 218 11.55 -3.09 3.19
C HIS A 218 13.04 -2.85 3.42
N GLY A 219 13.72 -2.21 2.45
CA GLY A 219 15.12 -1.82 2.60
C GLY A 219 16.12 -2.92 2.28
N VAL A 220 15.70 -4.01 1.58
CA VAL A 220 16.62 -5.05 1.09
C VAL A 220 17.46 -4.56 -0.11
N ASP A 221 17.07 -3.44 -0.73
CA ASP A 221 17.64 -2.95 -2.00
C ASP A 221 18.78 -1.94 -1.84
N GLY A 222 19.41 -1.86 -0.65
CA GLY A 222 20.63 -1.11 -0.44
C GLY A 222 20.49 0.41 -0.24
N HIS A 223 19.30 0.90 0.08
CA HIS A 223 19.10 2.29 0.51
C HIS A 223 19.58 2.50 1.96
N ASP A 224 20.06 3.72 2.28
CA ASP A 224 20.69 4.12 3.55
C ASP A 224 19.79 4.00 4.82
N HIS A 225 18.66 3.32 4.76
CA HIS A 225 17.75 3.12 5.89
C HIS A 225 17.79 1.68 6.40
N PRO A 226 17.76 1.47 7.73
CA PRO A 226 17.69 0.13 8.30
C PRO A 226 16.43 -0.59 7.79
N PRO A 227 16.51 -1.91 7.52
CA PRO A 227 15.37 -2.66 7.03
C PRO A 227 14.23 -2.65 8.04
N VAL A 228 13.00 -2.57 7.53
CA VAL A 228 11.77 -2.53 8.33
C VAL A 228 10.85 -3.65 7.90
N GLY A 229 10.32 -4.40 8.86
CA GLY A 229 9.27 -5.39 8.59
C GLY A 229 7.91 -4.74 8.38
N GLU A 230 7.02 -5.43 7.69
CA GLU A 230 5.63 -5.02 7.53
C GLU A 230 4.69 -6.20 7.75
N VAL A 231 3.61 -5.97 8.52
CA VAL A 231 2.39 -6.78 8.46
C VAL A 231 1.70 -6.40 7.15
N TYR A 232 2.11 -7.04 6.05
CA TYR A 232 1.71 -6.63 4.70
C TYR A 232 0.23 -6.91 4.45
N VAL A 233 -0.20 -8.16 4.60
CA VAL A 233 -1.62 -8.51 4.55
C VAL A 233 -1.91 -9.59 5.61
N VAL A 234 -2.87 -9.34 6.49
CA VAL A 234 -3.38 -10.33 7.43
C VAL A 234 -4.90 -10.42 7.33
N GLY A 235 -5.40 -11.62 7.05
CA GLY A 235 -6.82 -11.85 6.85
C GLY A 235 -7.32 -13.12 7.51
N VAL A 236 -8.59 -13.11 7.92
CA VAL A 236 -9.30 -14.27 8.48
C VAL A 236 -10.63 -14.41 7.76
N ASP A 237 -10.89 -15.61 7.25
CA ASP A 237 -12.18 -15.94 6.63
C ASP A 237 -13.32 -15.55 7.59
N PRO A 238 -14.40 -14.93 7.08
CA PRO A 238 -15.54 -14.52 7.91
C PRO A 238 -16.10 -15.64 8.79
N SER A 239 -16.05 -16.90 8.36
CA SER A 239 -16.51 -18.05 9.15
C SER A 239 -15.68 -18.37 10.39
N GLU A 240 -14.44 -17.88 10.46
CA GLU A 240 -13.48 -18.12 11.57
C GLU A 240 -13.18 -16.86 12.39
N GLN A 241 -13.81 -15.73 12.07
CA GLN A 241 -13.65 -14.51 12.83
C GLN A 241 -14.17 -14.63 14.26
N GLY A 242 -13.65 -13.82 15.19
CA GLY A 242 -14.04 -13.82 16.60
C GLY A 242 -13.49 -14.97 17.43
N ARG A 243 -12.68 -15.89 16.85
CA ARG A 243 -12.11 -17.06 17.53
C ARG A 243 -10.63 -16.90 17.92
N GLY A 244 -10.08 -15.70 17.81
CA GLY A 244 -8.69 -15.41 18.18
C GLY A 244 -7.65 -15.72 17.08
N LEU A 245 -8.07 -16.13 15.87
CA LEU A 245 -7.14 -16.47 14.79
C LEU A 245 -6.36 -15.24 14.29
N GLY A 246 -6.99 -14.07 14.12
CA GLY A 246 -6.32 -12.86 13.66
C GLY A 246 -5.15 -12.41 14.54
N PRO A 247 -5.33 -12.23 15.85
CA PRO A 247 -4.22 -11.93 16.77
C PRO A 247 -3.12 -12.99 16.76
N ALA A 248 -3.46 -14.30 16.66
CA ALA A 248 -2.47 -15.37 16.59
C ALA A 248 -1.63 -15.27 15.31
N LEU A 249 -2.27 -15.08 14.14
CA LEU A 249 -1.58 -14.88 12.86
C LEU A 249 -0.69 -13.64 12.87
N THR A 250 -1.18 -12.52 13.43
CA THR A 250 -0.35 -11.31 13.59
C THR A 250 0.90 -11.61 14.41
N LEU A 251 0.76 -12.26 15.55
CA LEU A 251 1.92 -12.64 16.40
C LEU A 251 2.90 -13.56 15.69
N ILE A 252 2.42 -14.51 14.88
CA ILE A 252 3.27 -15.43 14.09
C ILE A 252 4.16 -14.61 13.14
N GLY A 253 3.59 -13.71 12.37
CA GLY A 253 4.38 -12.87 11.45
C GLY A 253 5.32 -11.91 12.20
N LEU A 254 4.90 -11.32 13.32
CA LEU A 254 5.77 -10.47 14.13
C LEU A 254 6.99 -11.25 14.66
N ARG A 255 6.80 -12.49 15.11
CA ARG A 255 7.89 -13.35 15.57
C ARG A 255 8.84 -13.74 14.43
N HIS A 256 8.30 -13.99 13.24
CA HIS A 256 9.11 -14.22 12.04
C HIS A 256 9.98 -13.01 11.73
N LEU A 257 9.40 -11.80 11.66
CA LEU A 257 10.14 -10.56 11.41
C LEU A 257 11.19 -10.28 12.49
N GLN A 258 10.88 -10.59 13.76
CA GLN A 258 11.85 -10.50 14.88
C GLN A 258 13.01 -11.49 14.71
N GLN A 259 12.74 -12.72 14.26
CA GLN A 259 13.76 -13.75 14.00
C GLN A 259 14.69 -13.37 12.84
N LEU A 260 14.22 -12.56 11.88
CA LEU A 260 15.05 -11.98 10.83
C LEU A 260 15.99 -10.87 11.34
N GLY A 261 15.89 -10.49 12.62
CA GLY A 261 16.74 -9.47 13.23
C GLY A 261 16.32 -8.04 12.93
N LEU A 262 15.06 -7.81 12.56
CA LEU A 262 14.56 -6.48 12.28
C LEU A 262 14.27 -5.70 13.58
N ASP A 263 14.61 -4.42 13.60
CA ASP A 263 14.42 -3.55 14.77
C ASP A 263 12.98 -3.08 14.95
N SER A 264 12.22 -2.98 13.87
CA SER A 264 10.85 -2.48 13.89
C SER A 264 9.98 -3.07 12.79
N VAL A 265 8.67 -2.97 12.99
CA VAL A 265 7.65 -3.39 12.05
C VAL A 265 6.58 -2.30 11.90
N ILE A 266 6.08 -2.15 10.67
CA ILE A 266 4.97 -1.26 10.33
C ILE A 266 3.76 -2.06 9.86
N LEU A 267 2.60 -1.39 9.82
CA LEU A 267 1.39 -1.83 9.14
C LEU A 267 0.58 -0.62 8.71
N TYR A 268 -0.34 -0.86 7.76
CA TYR A 268 -1.34 0.13 7.37
C TYR A 268 -2.73 -0.33 7.79
N VAL A 269 -3.54 0.60 8.29
CA VAL A 269 -4.91 0.32 8.75
C VAL A 269 -5.80 1.53 8.53
N ASP A 270 -7.02 1.30 8.05
CA ASP A 270 -8.01 2.36 7.92
C ASP A 270 -8.40 2.91 9.31
N GLU A 271 -8.43 4.24 9.48
CA GLU A 271 -8.83 4.91 10.72
C GLU A 271 -10.22 4.48 11.19
N ALA A 272 -11.11 4.16 10.25
CA ALA A 272 -12.45 3.65 10.55
C ALA A 272 -12.45 2.22 11.11
N ASN A 273 -11.39 1.43 10.88
CA ASN A 273 -11.27 0.06 11.38
C ASN A 273 -10.80 0.01 12.84
N THR A 274 -11.62 0.56 13.72
CA THR A 274 -11.33 0.65 15.17
C THR A 274 -11.09 -0.71 15.83
N ASN A 275 -11.63 -1.79 15.27
CA ASN A 275 -11.42 -3.14 15.81
C ASN A 275 -9.99 -3.63 15.53
N ALA A 276 -9.49 -3.46 14.32
CA ALA A 276 -8.12 -3.81 13.97
C ALA A 276 -7.13 -2.91 14.72
N ILE A 277 -7.38 -1.61 14.80
CA ILE A 277 -6.55 -0.65 15.56
C ILE A 277 -6.37 -1.11 16.99
N ARG A 278 -7.46 -1.47 17.70
CA ARG A 278 -7.38 -1.97 19.08
C ARG A 278 -6.56 -3.24 19.22
N VAL A 279 -6.59 -4.12 18.24
CA VAL A 279 -5.74 -5.34 18.21
C VAL A 279 -4.28 -4.93 18.09
N TYR A 280 -3.95 -4.05 17.17
CA TYR A 280 -2.58 -3.58 16.95
C TYR A 280 -2.03 -2.79 18.13
N GLU A 281 -2.83 -1.90 18.74
CA GLU A 281 -2.43 -1.18 19.97
C GLU A 281 -2.11 -2.13 21.13
N ARG A 282 -2.91 -3.20 21.33
CA ARG A 282 -2.62 -4.26 22.33
C ARG A 282 -1.34 -5.02 22.04
N LEU A 283 -0.96 -5.10 20.77
CA LEU A 283 0.30 -5.69 20.32
C LEU A 283 1.47 -4.70 20.34
N GLY A 284 1.28 -3.49 20.87
CA GLY A 284 2.32 -2.48 21.05
C GLY A 284 2.58 -1.59 19.84
N PHE A 285 1.70 -1.58 18.85
CA PHE A 285 1.78 -0.63 17.75
C PHE A 285 1.26 0.75 18.18
N ALA A 286 1.92 1.79 17.67
CA ALA A 286 1.48 3.18 17.79
C ALA A 286 1.44 3.83 16.41
N ARG A 287 0.57 4.78 16.19
CA ARG A 287 0.48 5.56 14.96
C ARG A 287 1.80 6.31 14.71
N SER A 288 2.37 6.17 13.51
CA SER A 288 3.62 6.79 13.10
C SER A 288 3.47 7.76 11.94
N ALA A 289 2.57 7.48 11.00
CA ALA A 289 2.26 8.34 9.87
C ALA A 289 0.79 8.19 9.46
N THR A 290 0.37 8.99 8.48
CA THR A 290 -1.01 9.03 8.00
C THR A 290 -1.05 9.30 6.52
N ASP A 291 -1.83 8.52 5.78
CA ASP A 291 -2.17 8.79 4.40
C ASP A 291 -3.62 9.27 4.31
N VAL A 292 -3.89 10.23 3.46
CA VAL A 292 -5.20 10.87 3.39
C VAL A 292 -5.74 10.82 1.97
N CYS A 293 -6.97 10.34 1.85
CA CYS A 293 -7.76 10.43 0.64
C CYS A 293 -8.65 11.68 0.69
N TRP A 294 -8.60 12.45 -0.38
CA TRP A 294 -9.37 13.67 -0.58
C TRP A 294 -10.32 13.45 -1.76
N SER A 295 -11.59 13.86 -1.65
CA SER A 295 -12.59 13.73 -2.71
C SER A 295 -13.31 15.04 -2.94
N LEU A 296 -13.69 15.28 -4.20
CA LEU A 296 -14.68 16.30 -4.52
C LEU A 296 -16.07 15.73 -4.21
N GLY A 297 -16.86 16.51 -3.47
CA GLY A 297 -18.23 16.17 -3.09
C GLY A 297 -19.21 16.08 -4.27
#